data_a418452b11657ebe7e55a12cd44c4b96
#
_entry.id   a418452b11657ebe7e55a12cd44c4b96
#
_cell.length_a   1.000
_cell.length_b   1.000
_cell.length_c   1.000
_cell.angle_alpha   90.00
_cell.angle_beta   90.00
_cell.angle_gamma   90.00
#
_symmetry.space_group_name_H-M   'P 1'
#
loop_
_entity.id
_entity.type
_entity.pdbx_description
1 polymer ?
#
loop_
_entity_poly.entity_id
_entity_poly.type
_entity_poly.pdbx_seq_one_letter_code
_entity_poly.pdbx_strand_id
1 'polypeptide(L)'
;MKTLFIFFFSFSLAISNFANTESTLKLVHVIFRHGDRTPDSLYPNDPYTEEDFYPYRIAHLTNKGKLTSYNLGTYLRRKYNNLLGDVYTPDILSAISSHLPRTKASLQAVLAGLYPPSEELIWEKNLLWEPIPYDYLPAKENILFSSVRICPNGLKLLNENYIKLDSDPIYQKYNYLYPFLLENSGLNDNFYNVARFVFSTLKSEEDLGMELPKWTKRVYPDILREISENGLKCHMMGDLKTLTPGFLISKIINNTYSTINGVNEAKNKKIYLYSGHDENVAAILYFLDNFIAHIPNYGAHIIIEVHKFSGIYFLKFLHNDYDNDLEPQPVSIPNCGIYCPLEVFVRLYAKQLDPSNSNDLCTG
;
A
#
# COMPACT_ATOMS: atom_id res chain seq x y z
N MET A 1 -54.19 22.77 5.52
CA MET A 1 -52.87 22.71 4.80
C MET A 1 -51.85 23.45 5.61
N LYS A 2 -50.96 22.75 6.33
CA LYS A 2 -49.84 23.34 7.06
C LYS A 2 -48.57 23.03 6.26
N THR A 3 -47.96 24.06 5.70
CA THR A 3 -46.73 24.01 4.92
C THR A 3 -45.56 23.84 5.88
N LEU A 4 -44.87 22.70 5.78
CA LEU A 4 -43.67 22.41 6.56
C LEU A 4 -42.45 23.03 5.83
N PHE A 5 -41.87 24.09 6.37
CA PHE A 5 -40.63 24.66 5.88
C PHE A 5 -39.45 23.83 6.43
N ILE A 6 -38.79 23.10 5.55
CA ILE A 6 -37.52 22.42 5.85
C ILE A 6 -36.39 23.44 5.70
N PHE A 7 -35.78 23.80 6.81
CA PHE A 7 -34.54 24.59 6.84
C PHE A 7 -33.36 23.71 6.44
N PHE A 8 -32.91 23.82 5.18
CA PHE A 8 -31.58 23.42 4.81
C PHE A 8 -30.57 24.46 5.32
N PHE A 9 -29.93 24.18 6.44
CA PHE A 9 -28.79 24.96 6.89
C PHE A 9 -27.59 24.58 6.00
N SER A 10 -27.24 25.45 5.07
CA SER A 10 -26.02 25.37 4.27
C SER A 10 -24.80 25.57 5.18
N PHE A 11 -24.08 24.50 5.44
CA PHE A 11 -22.80 24.46 6.18
C PHE A 11 -21.63 25.05 5.36
N SER A 12 -21.92 25.71 4.23
CA SER A 12 -20.93 26.17 3.26
C SER A 12 -20.26 27.52 3.58
N LEU A 13 -20.58 28.19 4.68
CA LEU A 13 -20.11 29.57 4.94
C LEU A 13 -19.10 29.73 6.08
N ALA A 14 -18.61 28.66 6.69
CA ALA A 14 -17.67 28.71 7.81
C ALA A 14 -16.19 28.48 7.44
N ILE A 15 -15.84 28.30 6.15
CA ILE A 15 -14.46 27.98 5.74
C ILE A 15 -13.61 29.21 5.37
N SER A 16 -14.20 30.39 5.24
CA SER A 16 -13.51 31.58 4.67
C SER A 16 -12.85 32.55 5.66
N ASN A 17 -12.81 32.28 6.97
CA ASN A 17 -12.23 33.20 7.95
C ASN A 17 -11.28 32.53 8.98
N PHE A 18 -10.40 31.62 8.55
CA PHE A 18 -9.33 31.10 9.41
C PHE A 18 -7.94 31.53 8.91
N ALA A 19 -7.70 32.83 8.82
CA ALA A 19 -6.36 33.37 8.79
C ALA A 19 -5.81 33.33 10.25
N ASN A 20 -4.84 32.50 10.52
CA ASN A 20 -4.11 32.26 11.77
C ASN A 20 -4.69 31.18 12.70
N THR A 21 -4.90 29.97 12.16
CA THR A 21 -5.28 28.80 12.98
C THR A 21 -4.12 27.82 13.09
N GLU A 22 -3.85 27.37 14.31
CA GLU A 22 -3.01 26.20 14.58
C GLU A 22 -3.30 25.08 13.56
N SER A 23 -2.25 24.46 13.00
CA SER A 23 -2.42 23.38 12.02
C SER A 23 -3.36 22.32 12.58
N THR A 24 -4.39 21.98 11.81
CA THR A 24 -5.37 20.97 12.20
C THR A 24 -4.77 19.56 12.12
N LEU A 25 -3.74 19.37 11.32
CA LEU A 25 -3.05 18.09 11.15
C LEU A 25 -2.27 17.71 12.41
N LYS A 26 -2.53 16.52 12.95
CA LYS A 26 -1.93 16.03 14.20
C LYS A 26 -1.07 14.77 14.02
N LEU A 27 -1.38 13.94 13.01
CA LEU A 27 -0.72 12.67 12.78
C LEU A 27 -0.86 12.25 11.31
N VAL A 28 0.13 11.51 10.80
CA VAL A 28 0.13 10.95 9.45
C VAL A 28 0.48 9.46 9.50
N HIS A 29 -0.24 8.63 8.76
CA HIS A 29 0.15 7.27 8.44
C HIS A 29 0.40 7.16 6.94
N VAL A 30 1.48 6.48 6.53
CA VAL A 30 1.82 6.27 5.13
C VAL A 30 2.04 4.78 4.87
N ILE A 31 1.22 4.22 4.02
CA ILE A 31 1.33 2.83 3.53
C ILE A 31 1.82 2.90 2.09
N PHE A 32 2.90 2.20 1.75
CA PHE A 32 3.47 2.30 0.42
C PHE A 32 4.01 0.96 -0.09
N ARG A 33 3.88 0.78 -1.42
CA ARG A 33 4.53 -0.28 -2.17
C ARG A 33 6.03 -0.01 -2.27
N HIS A 34 6.85 -1.06 -2.16
CA HIS A 34 8.29 -0.97 -2.43
C HIS A 34 8.59 -0.39 -3.83
N GLY A 35 9.80 0.10 -4.03
CA GLY A 35 10.28 0.60 -5.32
C GLY A 35 10.51 -0.48 -6.37
N ASP A 36 10.94 -0.05 -7.57
CA ASP A 36 11.23 -0.92 -8.71
C ASP A 36 12.27 -1.99 -8.35
N ARG A 37 12.08 -3.20 -8.85
CA ARG A 37 12.86 -4.38 -8.51
C ARG A 37 13.14 -5.26 -9.70
N THR A 38 14.11 -6.13 -9.58
CA THR A 38 14.29 -7.31 -10.45
C THR A 38 13.11 -8.28 -10.29
N PRO A 39 12.90 -9.25 -11.18
CA PRO A 39 11.85 -10.26 -11.03
C PRO A 39 11.82 -10.86 -9.63
N ASP A 40 10.62 -11.21 -9.14
CA ASP A 40 10.45 -11.90 -7.84
C ASP A 40 11.05 -13.30 -7.88
N SER A 41 10.88 -13.97 -9.01
CA SER A 41 11.46 -15.22 -9.43
C SER A 41 11.34 -15.35 -10.94
N LEU A 42 12.06 -16.27 -11.53
CA LEU A 42 11.99 -16.57 -12.96
C LEU A 42 11.00 -17.70 -13.21
N TYR A 43 10.32 -17.69 -14.34
CA TYR A 43 9.49 -18.85 -14.73
C TYR A 43 10.37 -19.99 -15.29
N PRO A 44 9.94 -21.27 -15.27
CA PRO A 44 10.80 -22.41 -15.64
C PRO A 44 11.45 -22.32 -17.01
N ASN A 45 10.76 -21.74 -18.00
CA ASN A 45 11.26 -21.57 -19.37
C ASN A 45 11.79 -20.14 -19.65
N ASP A 46 12.12 -19.39 -18.60
CA ASP A 46 12.70 -18.06 -18.71
C ASP A 46 14.08 -18.16 -19.38
N PRO A 47 14.39 -17.35 -20.41
CA PRO A 47 15.70 -17.38 -21.05
C PRO A 47 16.82 -16.82 -20.16
N TYR A 48 16.46 -16.10 -19.10
CA TYR A 48 17.42 -15.47 -18.19
C TYR A 48 17.66 -16.33 -16.95
N THR A 49 18.81 -16.08 -16.32
CA THR A 49 19.25 -16.71 -15.07
C THR A 49 19.47 -15.65 -13.99
N GLU A 50 19.71 -16.04 -12.74
CA GLU A 50 19.97 -15.08 -11.65
C GLU A 50 21.20 -14.21 -11.94
N GLU A 51 22.19 -14.71 -12.65
CA GLU A 51 23.43 -14.01 -12.98
C GLU A 51 23.20 -12.82 -13.91
N ASP A 52 22.17 -12.89 -14.77
CA ASP A 52 21.82 -11.81 -15.72
C ASP A 52 21.33 -10.55 -14.99
N PHE A 53 20.90 -10.69 -13.73
CA PHE A 53 20.44 -9.57 -12.90
C PHE A 53 21.54 -8.97 -12.01
N TYR A 54 22.80 -9.38 -12.19
CA TYR A 54 23.92 -8.76 -11.46
C TYR A 54 23.97 -7.25 -11.76
N PRO A 55 24.24 -6.38 -10.75
CA PRO A 55 24.59 -6.69 -9.34
C PRO A 55 23.39 -6.81 -8.39
N TYR A 56 22.14 -6.70 -8.85
CA TYR A 56 20.97 -6.57 -7.97
C TYR A 56 20.53 -7.89 -7.33
N ARG A 57 20.71 -9.05 -7.99
CA ARG A 57 20.09 -10.31 -7.63
C ARG A 57 18.57 -10.31 -7.84
N ILE A 58 17.93 -11.50 -7.75
CA ILE A 58 16.47 -11.67 -7.86
C ILE A 58 15.76 -11.07 -6.64
N ALA A 59 14.60 -10.49 -6.85
CA ALA A 59 13.71 -9.90 -5.84
C ALA A 59 14.27 -8.68 -5.06
N HIS A 60 15.33 -8.04 -5.56
CA HIS A 60 15.95 -6.88 -4.92
C HIS A 60 15.66 -5.58 -5.67
N LEU A 61 15.73 -4.45 -4.96
CA LEU A 61 15.55 -3.14 -5.55
C LEU A 61 16.65 -2.83 -6.58
N THR A 62 16.23 -2.25 -7.70
CA THR A 62 17.13 -1.58 -8.63
C THR A 62 17.53 -0.18 -8.11
N ASN A 63 18.48 0.49 -8.75
CA ASN A 63 18.79 1.88 -8.42
C ASN A 63 17.60 2.81 -8.68
N LYS A 64 16.79 2.52 -9.72
CA LYS A 64 15.53 3.22 -9.96
C LYS A 64 14.59 3.05 -8.77
N GLY A 65 14.41 1.82 -8.27
CA GLY A 65 13.54 1.57 -7.12
C GLY A 65 14.01 2.21 -5.82
N LYS A 66 15.34 2.33 -5.61
CA LYS A 66 15.88 3.10 -4.48
C LYS A 66 15.54 4.59 -4.62
N LEU A 67 15.68 5.14 -5.83
CA LEU A 67 15.35 6.54 -6.13
C LEU A 67 13.85 6.81 -5.98
N THR A 68 12.99 5.94 -6.51
CA THR A 68 11.52 5.99 -6.32
C THR A 68 11.18 6.11 -4.85
N SER A 69 11.75 5.24 -4.02
CA SER A 69 11.51 5.24 -2.57
C SER A 69 12.08 6.50 -1.87
N TYR A 70 13.27 6.93 -2.24
CA TYR A 70 13.88 8.16 -1.73
C TYR A 70 13.03 9.39 -2.05
N ASN A 71 12.51 9.48 -3.28
CA ASN A 71 11.66 10.58 -3.71
C ASN A 71 10.34 10.64 -2.91
N LEU A 72 9.76 9.48 -2.56
CA LEU A 72 8.62 9.46 -1.63
C LEU A 72 9.00 10.07 -0.28
N GLY A 73 10.17 9.74 0.25
CA GLY A 73 10.69 10.33 1.50
C GLY A 73 10.83 11.85 1.42
N THR A 74 11.43 12.37 0.34
CA THR A 74 11.59 13.82 0.12
C THR A 74 10.25 14.53 -0.07
N TYR A 75 9.29 13.87 -0.75
CA TYR A 75 7.92 14.39 -0.85
C TYR A 75 7.27 14.52 0.53
N LEU A 76 7.33 13.47 1.35
CA LEU A 76 6.77 13.49 2.70
C LEU A 76 7.44 14.56 3.58
N ARG A 77 8.78 14.70 3.47
CA ARG A 77 9.52 15.76 4.15
C ARG A 77 8.97 17.14 3.80
N ARG A 78 8.88 17.44 2.50
CA ARG A 78 8.37 18.73 2.02
C ARG A 78 6.93 18.99 2.47
N LYS A 79 6.05 17.99 2.32
CA LYS A 79 4.61 18.12 2.62
C LYS A 79 4.32 18.29 4.11
N TYR A 80 5.04 17.57 4.95
CA TYR A 80 4.77 17.50 6.38
C TYR A 80 5.81 18.19 7.26
N ASN A 81 6.66 19.05 6.68
CA ASN A 81 7.74 19.72 7.40
C ASN A 81 7.29 20.40 8.69
N ASN A 82 6.19 21.16 8.65
CA ASN A 82 5.65 21.88 9.81
C ASN A 82 5.14 20.95 10.93
N LEU A 83 4.73 19.71 10.59
CA LEU A 83 4.30 18.71 11.57
C LEU A 83 5.50 17.97 12.19
N LEU A 84 6.49 17.67 11.36
CA LEU A 84 7.61 16.79 11.68
C LEU A 84 8.76 17.50 12.40
N GLY A 85 8.88 18.85 12.23
CA GLY A 85 10.05 19.60 12.70
C GLY A 85 11.31 19.29 11.89
N ASP A 86 12.37 20.04 12.10
CA ASP A 86 13.57 19.97 11.27
C ASP A 86 14.54 18.85 11.67
N VAL A 87 14.49 18.43 12.94
CA VAL A 87 15.40 17.44 13.53
C VAL A 87 14.67 16.13 13.79
N TYR A 88 15.30 15.02 13.39
CA TYR A 88 14.81 13.69 13.76
C TYR A 88 14.99 13.46 15.26
N THR A 89 13.94 12.94 15.90
CA THR A 89 14.01 12.38 17.24
C THR A 89 13.28 11.04 17.29
N PRO A 90 13.75 10.05 18.07
CA PRO A 90 13.18 8.69 18.07
C PRO A 90 11.71 8.62 18.46
N ASP A 91 11.19 9.61 19.16
CA ASP A 91 9.79 9.66 19.63
C ASP A 91 8.81 10.16 18.58
N ILE A 92 9.28 10.82 17.50
CA ILE A 92 8.42 11.40 16.46
C ILE A 92 7.90 10.36 15.46
N LEU A 93 8.71 9.36 15.13
CA LEU A 93 8.48 8.43 14.03
C LEU A 93 8.35 6.99 14.53
N SER A 94 7.50 6.21 13.88
CA SER A 94 7.51 4.76 13.95
C SER A 94 7.44 4.19 12.54
N ALA A 95 8.27 3.20 12.23
CA ALA A 95 8.34 2.62 10.90
C ALA A 95 8.40 1.10 10.99
N ILE A 96 7.60 0.43 10.15
CA ILE A 96 7.56 -1.03 10.06
C ILE A 96 7.58 -1.48 8.61
N SER A 97 8.31 -2.54 8.32
CA SER A 97 8.40 -3.16 7.00
C SER A 97 7.88 -4.58 7.01
N SER A 98 7.45 -5.07 5.86
CA SER A 98 7.35 -6.51 5.63
C SER A 98 8.74 -7.14 5.73
N HIS A 99 8.80 -8.49 5.84
CA HIS A 99 10.08 -9.21 6.03
C HIS A 99 11.02 -9.21 4.81
N LEU A 100 10.52 -8.83 3.62
CA LEU A 100 11.26 -8.96 2.36
C LEU A 100 12.39 -7.92 2.21
N PRO A 101 13.54 -8.29 1.63
CA PRO A 101 14.66 -7.36 1.45
C PRO A 101 14.27 -6.07 0.73
N ARG A 102 13.46 -6.15 -0.33
CA ARG A 102 13.02 -4.98 -1.11
C ARG A 102 12.20 -3.98 -0.32
N THR A 103 11.28 -4.43 0.55
CA THR A 103 10.48 -3.53 1.38
C THR A 103 11.32 -2.86 2.46
N LYS A 104 12.24 -3.60 3.08
CA LYS A 104 13.20 -3.05 4.05
C LYS A 104 14.11 -2.00 3.41
N ALA A 105 14.65 -2.29 2.24
CA ALA A 105 15.50 -1.34 1.51
C ALA A 105 14.70 -0.10 1.03
N SER A 106 13.43 -0.27 0.60
CA SER A 106 12.55 0.85 0.28
C SER A 106 12.30 1.73 1.49
N LEU A 107 12.04 1.14 2.67
CA LEU A 107 11.82 1.90 3.89
C LEU A 107 13.08 2.71 4.29
N GLN A 108 14.27 2.11 4.18
CA GLN A 108 15.54 2.83 4.42
C GLN A 108 15.70 4.03 3.48
N ALA A 109 15.36 3.86 2.19
CA ALA A 109 15.44 4.96 1.22
C ALA A 109 14.40 6.06 1.51
N VAL A 110 13.16 5.69 1.89
CA VAL A 110 12.14 6.65 2.35
C VAL A 110 12.62 7.42 3.58
N LEU A 111 13.19 6.73 4.56
CA LEU A 111 13.70 7.36 5.79
C LEU A 111 14.85 8.33 5.49
N ALA A 112 15.76 7.98 4.57
CA ALA A 112 16.86 8.85 4.16
C ALA A 112 16.35 10.15 3.47
N GLY A 113 15.30 10.05 2.65
CA GLY A 113 14.67 11.23 2.03
C GLY A 113 13.81 12.05 3.00
N LEU A 114 13.22 11.38 4.00
CA LEU A 114 12.35 12.02 4.99
C LEU A 114 13.13 12.84 6.03
N TYR A 115 14.25 12.30 6.50
CA TYR A 115 15.11 12.93 7.51
C TYR A 115 16.58 12.92 7.08
N PRO A 116 16.98 13.75 6.10
CA PRO A 116 18.38 14.04 5.92
C PRO A 116 18.92 14.68 7.22
N PRO A 117 20.14 14.34 7.68
CA PRO A 117 20.67 14.85 8.94
C PRO A 117 20.78 16.37 8.90
N SER A 118 20.32 17.05 9.97
CA SER A 118 20.64 18.45 10.22
C SER A 118 22.13 18.61 10.57
N GLU A 119 22.65 19.85 10.54
CA GLU A 119 24.07 20.09 10.81
C GLU A 119 24.55 19.45 12.11
N GLU A 120 23.74 19.45 13.15
CA GLU A 120 24.05 18.87 14.46
C GLU A 120 24.09 17.34 14.47
N LEU A 121 23.40 16.70 13.50
CA LEU A 121 23.31 15.24 13.37
C LEU A 121 24.23 14.68 12.28
N ILE A 122 25.04 15.53 11.60
CA ILE A 122 26.02 15.06 10.62
C ILE A 122 27.16 14.37 11.35
N TRP A 123 27.12 13.03 11.37
CA TRP A 123 28.14 12.20 11.98
C TRP A 123 29.29 11.83 11.03
N GLU A 124 29.07 11.94 9.70
CA GLU A 124 30.11 11.78 8.65
C GLU A 124 29.86 12.81 7.54
N LYS A 125 30.85 13.68 7.28
CA LYS A 125 30.73 14.85 6.39
C LYS A 125 30.35 14.50 4.93
N ASN A 126 30.77 13.34 4.46
CA ASN A 126 30.54 12.89 3.08
C ASN A 126 29.30 12.01 2.95
N LEU A 127 28.57 11.77 4.04
CA LEU A 127 27.39 10.89 4.07
C LEU A 127 26.21 11.59 4.72
N LEU A 128 25.35 12.17 3.90
CA LEU A 128 24.12 12.81 4.37
C LEU A 128 23.03 11.76 4.62
N TRP A 129 23.24 10.95 5.63
CA TRP A 129 22.34 9.87 6.01
C TRP A 129 22.25 9.73 7.53
N GLU A 130 21.03 9.69 8.03
CA GLU A 130 20.69 9.39 9.44
C GLU A 130 20.23 7.93 9.55
N PRO A 131 20.89 7.08 10.35
CA PRO A 131 20.50 5.68 10.53
C PRO A 131 19.26 5.53 11.43
N ILE A 132 18.09 5.80 10.90
CA ILE A 132 16.82 5.73 11.62
C ILE A 132 16.38 4.26 11.80
N PRO A 133 16.17 3.79 13.05
CA PRO A 133 15.69 2.44 13.33
C PRO A 133 14.27 2.21 12.80
N TYR A 134 14.00 0.99 12.34
CA TYR A 134 12.68 0.52 11.96
C TYR A 134 12.49 -0.95 12.37
N ASP A 135 11.23 -1.35 12.50
CA ASP A 135 10.86 -2.72 12.82
C ASP A 135 10.45 -3.52 11.59
N TYR A 136 10.46 -4.84 11.70
CA TYR A 136 9.83 -5.75 10.75
C TYR A 136 9.35 -7.02 11.46
N LEU A 137 8.28 -7.62 10.94
CA LEU A 137 7.80 -8.90 11.43
C LEU A 137 8.51 -10.03 10.67
N PRO A 138 8.94 -11.12 11.34
CA PRO A 138 9.42 -12.33 10.68
C PRO A 138 8.41 -12.88 9.66
N ALA A 139 8.87 -13.64 8.66
CA ALA A 139 8.00 -14.13 7.59
C ALA A 139 6.71 -14.80 8.09
N LYS A 140 6.82 -15.65 9.14
CA LYS A 140 5.69 -16.40 9.72
C LYS A 140 4.76 -15.56 10.61
N GLU A 141 5.14 -14.33 10.93
CA GLU A 141 4.40 -13.40 11.80
C GLU A 141 3.93 -12.16 11.03
N ASN A 142 4.20 -12.11 9.72
CA ASN A 142 3.99 -10.94 8.88
C ASN A 142 2.51 -10.72 8.51
N ILE A 143 1.62 -10.79 9.51
CA ILE A 143 0.17 -10.74 9.33
C ILE A 143 -0.29 -9.38 8.78
N LEU A 144 0.40 -8.29 9.10
CA LEU A 144 0.02 -6.94 8.64
C LEU A 144 0.10 -6.77 7.12
N PHE A 145 1.06 -7.46 6.46
CA PHE A 145 1.33 -7.29 5.03
C PHE A 145 1.02 -8.53 4.20
N SER A 146 0.76 -9.68 4.83
CA SER A 146 0.59 -10.96 4.14
C SER A 146 -0.41 -11.88 4.86
N SER A 147 -1.50 -11.31 5.40
CA SER A 147 -2.50 -12.05 6.18
C SER A 147 -3.03 -13.30 5.47
N VAL A 148 -3.32 -13.22 4.17
CA VAL A 148 -3.80 -14.35 3.35
C VAL A 148 -2.85 -15.55 3.39
N ARG A 149 -1.53 -15.31 3.45
CA ARG A 149 -0.50 -16.39 3.47
C ARG A 149 -0.19 -16.89 4.88
N ILE A 150 -0.43 -16.03 5.89
CA ILE A 150 -0.15 -16.35 7.29
C ILE A 150 -1.33 -17.07 7.94
N CYS A 151 -2.55 -16.65 7.62
CA CYS A 151 -3.77 -17.22 8.15
C CYS A 151 -4.02 -18.63 7.58
N PRO A 152 -4.23 -19.67 8.42
CA PRO A 152 -4.53 -21.02 7.97
C PRO A 152 -5.67 -21.10 6.95
N ASN A 153 -6.73 -20.31 7.16
CA ASN A 153 -7.89 -20.26 6.26
C ASN A 153 -7.69 -19.32 5.05
N GLY A 154 -6.67 -18.47 5.06
CA GLY A 154 -6.50 -17.42 4.04
C GLY A 154 -6.33 -17.97 2.63
N LEU A 155 -5.48 -18.98 2.42
CA LEU A 155 -5.28 -19.61 1.12
C LEU A 155 -6.51 -20.35 0.63
N LYS A 156 -7.31 -20.94 1.52
CA LYS A 156 -8.59 -21.56 1.16
C LYS A 156 -9.56 -20.52 0.60
N LEU A 157 -9.74 -19.41 1.31
CA LEU A 157 -10.59 -18.30 0.87
C LEU A 157 -10.10 -17.70 -0.46
N LEU A 158 -8.79 -17.59 -0.65
CA LEU A 158 -8.20 -17.13 -1.91
C LEU A 158 -8.54 -18.08 -3.06
N ASN A 159 -8.38 -19.41 -2.86
CA ASN A 159 -8.70 -20.40 -3.88
C ASN A 159 -10.21 -20.39 -4.23
N GLU A 160 -11.09 -20.24 -3.23
CA GLU A 160 -12.52 -20.08 -3.47
C GLU A 160 -12.84 -18.84 -4.32
N ASN A 161 -12.09 -17.74 -4.13
CA ASN A 161 -12.23 -16.55 -4.94
C ASN A 161 -11.73 -16.75 -6.39
N TYR A 162 -10.62 -17.48 -6.60
CA TYR A 162 -10.17 -17.83 -7.95
C TYR A 162 -11.21 -18.65 -8.70
N ILE A 163 -11.85 -19.64 -8.05
CA ILE A 163 -12.93 -20.45 -8.66
C ILE A 163 -14.12 -19.55 -9.06
N LYS A 164 -14.46 -18.55 -8.24
CA LYS A 164 -15.52 -17.58 -8.58
C LYS A 164 -15.18 -16.75 -9.82
N LEU A 165 -13.91 -16.44 -10.04
CA LEU A 165 -13.45 -15.70 -11.22
C LEU A 165 -13.48 -16.52 -12.51
N ASP A 166 -13.66 -17.83 -12.48
CA ASP A 166 -13.80 -18.65 -13.71
C ASP A 166 -15.05 -18.25 -14.53
N SER A 167 -16.06 -17.65 -13.89
CA SER A 167 -17.22 -17.06 -14.57
C SER A 167 -17.08 -15.57 -14.92
N ASP A 168 -15.95 -14.94 -14.56
CA ASP A 168 -15.69 -13.51 -14.86
C ASP A 168 -15.53 -13.29 -16.37
N PRO A 169 -16.02 -12.17 -16.92
CA PRO A 169 -15.88 -11.85 -18.34
C PRO A 169 -14.42 -11.85 -18.84
N ILE A 170 -13.45 -11.46 -18.02
CA ILE A 170 -12.02 -11.47 -18.38
C ILE A 170 -11.52 -12.91 -18.53
N TYR A 171 -11.88 -13.82 -17.62
CA TYR A 171 -11.56 -15.23 -17.77
C TYR A 171 -12.18 -15.78 -19.07
N GLN A 172 -13.47 -15.56 -19.30
CA GLN A 172 -14.15 -16.04 -20.50
C GLN A 172 -13.54 -15.50 -21.78
N LYS A 173 -13.07 -14.26 -21.75
CA LYS A 173 -12.41 -13.60 -22.89
C LYS A 173 -11.04 -14.20 -23.24
N TYR A 174 -10.26 -14.64 -22.25
CA TYR A 174 -8.84 -14.97 -22.41
C TYR A 174 -8.43 -16.39 -22.01
N ASN A 175 -9.34 -17.23 -21.47
CA ASN A 175 -8.99 -18.58 -21.02
C ASN A 175 -8.40 -19.47 -22.13
N TYR A 176 -8.70 -19.19 -23.40
CA TYR A 176 -8.11 -19.88 -24.54
C TYR A 176 -6.60 -19.71 -24.65
N LEU A 177 -6.04 -18.69 -23.97
CA LEU A 177 -4.60 -18.46 -23.91
C LEU A 177 -3.91 -19.27 -22.81
N TYR A 178 -4.67 -19.88 -21.90
CA TYR A 178 -4.10 -20.59 -20.76
C TYR A 178 -3.14 -21.72 -21.17
N PRO A 179 -3.49 -22.64 -22.08
CA PRO A 179 -2.55 -23.66 -22.56
C PRO A 179 -1.27 -23.08 -23.17
N PHE A 180 -1.40 -21.98 -23.92
CA PHE A 180 -0.28 -21.27 -24.50
C PHE A 180 0.66 -20.68 -23.42
N LEU A 181 0.10 -20.09 -22.37
CA LEU A 181 0.90 -19.56 -21.26
C LEU A 181 1.62 -20.67 -20.50
N LEU A 182 0.97 -21.82 -20.24
CA LEU A 182 1.60 -22.97 -19.58
C LEU A 182 2.76 -23.51 -20.40
N GLU A 183 2.57 -23.72 -21.72
CA GLU A 183 3.58 -24.25 -22.64
C GLU A 183 4.83 -23.35 -22.66
N ASN A 184 4.63 -22.02 -22.80
CA ASN A 184 5.75 -21.09 -22.97
C ASN A 184 6.44 -20.74 -21.65
N SER A 185 5.72 -20.66 -20.54
CA SER A 185 6.30 -20.34 -19.24
C SER A 185 6.84 -21.57 -18.50
N GLY A 186 6.28 -22.75 -18.74
CA GLY A 186 6.57 -23.96 -17.95
C GLY A 186 5.94 -23.95 -16.55
N LEU A 187 5.12 -22.94 -16.23
CA LEU A 187 4.41 -22.86 -14.95
C LEU A 187 3.28 -23.88 -14.88
N ASN A 188 2.92 -24.28 -13.66
CA ASN A 188 1.79 -25.17 -13.38
C ASN A 188 0.99 -24.61 -12.20
N ASP A 189 0.11 -23.65 -12.48
CA ASP A 189 -0.75 -23.00 -11.50
C ASP A 189 -2.04 -22.56 -12.21
N ASN A 190 -3.02 -21.97 -11.50
CA ASN A 190 -4.25 -21.44 -12.10
C ASN A 190 -3.95 -20.29 -13.07
N PHE A 191 -4.91 -20.03 -13.95
CA PHE A 191 -4.78 -19.04 -15.03
C PHE A 191 -4.32 -17.67 -14.56
N TYR A 192 -4.92 -17.14 -13.48
CA TYR A 192 -4.58 -15.80 -12.98
C TYR A 192 -3.18 -15.73 -12.37
N ASN A 193 -2.79 -16.77 -11.63
CA ASN A 193 -1.45 -16.84 -11.05
C ASN A 193 -0.39 -16.94 -12.13
N VAL A 194 -0.59 -17.76 -13.17
CA VAL A 194 0.31 -17.87 -14.32
C VAL A 194 0.43 -16.52 -15.02
N ALA A 195 -0.70 -15.88 -15.35
CA ALA A 195 -0.69 -14.60 -16.03
C ALA A 195 -0.01 -13.51 -15.20
N ARG A 196 -0.32 -13.40 -13.92
CA ARG A 196 0.30 -12.42 -13.00
C ARG A 196 1.79 -12.65 -12.81
N PHE A 197 2.20 -13.90 -12.66
CA PHE A 197 3.61 -14.26 -12.52
C PHE A 197 4.39 -13.83 -13.77
N VAL A 198 3.94 -14.27 -14.95
CA VAL A 198 4.57 -13.93 -16.22
C VAL A 198 4.57 -12.42 -16.45
N PHE A 199 3.44 -11.74 -16.23
CA PHE A 199 3.36 -10.27 -16.36
C PHE A 199 4.39 -9.56 -15.48
N SER A 200 4.46 -9.95 -14.20
CA SER A 200 5.38 -9.33 -13.23
C SER A 200 6.85 -9.54 -13.58
N THR A 201 7.20 -10.72 -14.09
CA THR A 201 8.57 -11.05 -14.53
C THR A 201 8.94 -10.26 -15.76
N LEU A 202 8.14 -10.33 -16.83
CA LEU A 202 8.37 -9.60 -18.08
C LEU A 202 8.42 -8.08 -17.86
N LYS A 203 7.56 -7.55 -16.98
CA LYS A 203 7.59 -6.11 -16.65
C LYS A 203 8.90 -5.71 -15.98
N SER A 204 9.43 -6.54 -15.09
CA SER A 204 10.71 -6.27 -14.42
C SER A 204 11.89 -6.38 -15.40
N GLU A 205 11.85 -7.32 -16.33
CA GLU A 205 12.87 -7.47 -17.39
C GLU A 205 12.85 -6.29 -18.36
N GLU A 206 11.66 -5.89 -18.83
CA GLU A 206 11.48 -4.71 -19.68
C GLU A 206 12.00 -3.44 -18.99
N ASP A 207 11.69 -3.24 -17.70
CA ASP A 207 12.17 -2.10 -16.91
C ASP A 207 13.71 -2.07 -16.76
N LEU A 208 14.35 -3.21 -16.90
CA LEU A 208 15.81 -3.35 -16.94
C LEU A 208 16.40 -3.24 -18.35
N GLY A 209 15.55 -3.09 -19.38
CA GLY A 209 15.98 -3.00 -20.79
C GLY A 209 16.36 -4.35 -21.40
N MET A 210 15.90 -5.47 -20.81
CA MET A 210 16.18 -6.81 -21.33
C MET A 210 15.27 -7.15 -22.51
N GLU A 211 15.76 -7.99 -23.44
CA GLU A 211 14.98 -8.41 -24.62
C GLU A 211 13.97 -9.48 -24.22
N LEU A 212 12.68 -9.21 -24.39
CA LEU A 212 11.64 -10.17 -24.04
C LEU A 212 11.52 -11.29 -25.09
N PRO A 213 11.20 -12.54 -24.67
CA PRO A 213 10.99 -13.67 -25.57
C PRO A 213 9.96 -13.37 -26.66
N LYS A 214 10.18 -13.90 -27.88
CA LYS A 214 9.32 -13.60 -29.04
C LYS A 214 7.83 -13.94 -28.83
N TRP A 215 7.55 -15.01 -28.05
CA TRP A 215 6.18 -15.45 -27.78
C TRP A 215 5.37 -14.43 -26.98
N THR A 216 6.04 -13.59 -26.18
CA THR A 216 5.39 -12.57 -25.32
C THR A 216 4.64 -11.52 -26.13
N LYS A 217 5.06 -11.23 -27.38
CA LYS A 217 4.39 -10.26 -28.27
C LYS A 217 2.91 -10.56 -28.51
N ARG A 218 2.48 -11.81 -28.27
CA ARG A 218 1.08 -12.21 -28.42
C ARG A 218 0.21 -11.78 -27.23
N VAL A 219 0.81 -11.62 -26.05
CA VAL A 219 0.06 -11.49 -24.78
C VAL A 219 0.51 -10.32 -23.91
N TYR A 220 1.73 -9.85 -24.06
CA TYR A 220 2.32 -8.77 -23.25
C TYR A 220 2.41 -7.46 -24.07
N PRO A 221 2.17 -6.29 -23.45
CA PRO A 221 1.80 -6.12 -22.02
C PRO A 221 0.31 -6.25 -21.78
N ASP A 222 -0.57 -5.86 -22.71
CA ASP A 222 -1.96 -5.47 -22.46
C ASP A 222 -2.84 -6.62 -21.99
N ILE A 223 -2.76 -7.78 -22.65
CA ILE A 223 -3.60 -8.95 -22.27
C ILE A 223 -3.18 -9.48 -20.89
N LEU A 224 -1.88 -9.66 -20.67
CA LEU A 224 -1.39 -10.13 -19.37
C LEU A 224 -1.68 -9.14 -18.24
N ARG A 225 -1.62 -7.84 -18.54
CA ARG A 225 -1.99 -6.78 -17.60
C ARG A 225 -3.47 -6.90 -17.22
N GLU A 226 -4.38 -6.93 -18.19
CA GLU A 226 -5.83 -7.01 -17.95
C GLU A 226 -6.19 -8.24 -17.11
N ILE A 227 -5.61 -9.41 -17.42
CA ILE A 227 -5.80 -10.63 -16.64
C ILE A 227 -5.26 -10.48 -15.21
N SER A 228 -4.05 -9.94 -15.07
CA SER A 228 -3.38 -9.81 -13.78
C SER A 228 -4.08 -8.82 -12.84
N GLU A 229 -4.54 -7.70 -13.38
CA GLU A 229 -5.32 -6.67 -12.67
C GLU A 229 -6.65 -7.23 -12.16
N ASN A 230 -7.32 -8.01 -13.02
CA ASN A 230 -8.56 -8.69 -12.63
C ASN A 230 -8.31 -9.76 -11.55
N GLY A 231 -7.25 -10.56 -11.72
CA GLY A 231 -6.85 -11.58 -10.75
C GLY A 231 -6.48 -11.01 -9.38
N LEU A 232 -5.95 -9.79 -9.32
CA LEU A 232 -5.61 -9.13 -8.05
C LEU A 232 -6.83 -8.98 -7.14
N LYS A 233 -8.04 -8.83 -7.69
CA LYS A 233 -9.30 -8.75 -6.92
C LYS A 233 -9.52 -9.96 -6.02
N CYS A 234 -9.03 -11.15 -6.40
CA CYS A 234 -9.18 -12.37 -5.60
C CYS A 234 -8.63 -12.23 -4.19
N HIS A 235 -7.56 -11.43 -4.02
CA HIS A 235 -6.93 -11.20 -2.73
C HIS A 235 -7.75 -10.33 -1.77
N MET A 236 -8.88 -9.76 -2.24
CA MET A 236 -9.69 -8.78 -1.49
C MET A 236 -11.20 -9.05 -1.54
N MET A 237 -11.65 -10.02 -2.33
CA MET A 237 -13.09 -10.34 -2.47
C MET A 237 -13.60 -11.14 -1.29
N GLY A 238 -14.93 -11.07 -1.05
CA GLY A 238 -15.59 -11.85 0.01
C GLY A 238 -14.99 -11.54 1.38
N ASP A 239 -14.73 -12.60 2.16
CA ASP A 239 -14.17 -12.48 3.51
C ASP A 239 -12.73 -11.93 3.51
N LEU A 240 -12.01 -12.03 2.38
CA LEU A 240 -10.69 -11.41 2.23
C LEU A 240 -10.77 -9.86 2.22
N LYS A 241 -11.93 -9.25 1.96
CA LYS A 241 -12.14 -7.81 2.16
C LYS A 241 -11.90 -7.39 3.62
N THR A 242 -12.18 -8.29 4.56
CA THR A 242 -11.89 -8.08 5.99
C THR A 242 -10.47 -8.51 6.34
N LEU A 243 -10.06 -9.70 5.90
CA LEU A 243 -8.81 -10.31 6.31
C LEU A 243 -7.58 -9.58 5.77
N THR A 244 -7.56 -9.24 4.48
CA THR A 244 -6.37 -8.68 3.82
C THR A 244 -5.98 -7.29 4.35
N PRO A 245 -6.88 -6.28 4.41
CA PRO A 245 -6.55 -4.98 4.98
C PRO A 245 -6.79 -4.88 6.49
N GLY A 246 -7.62 -5.76 7.06
CA GLY A 246 -8.17 -5.59 8.41
C GLY A 246 -7.11 -5.46 9.49
N PHE A 247 -6.11 -6.34 9.52
CA PHE A 247 -5.03 -6.26 10.51
C PHE A 247 -4.22 -4.95 10.40
N LEU A 248 -3.94 -4.51 9.17
CA LEU A 248 -3.17 -3.29 8.94
C LEU A 248 -3.98 -2.04 9.33
N ILE A 249 -5.25 -1.96 8.91
CA ILE A 249 -6.12 -0.82 9.25
C ILE A 249 -6.40 -0.79 10.75
N SER A 250 -6.64 -1.94 11.39
CA SER A 250 -6.81 -2.01 12.84
C SER A 250 -5.56 -1.52 13.58
N LYS A 251 -4.36 -1.88 13.11
CA LYS A 251 -3.08 -1.37 13.65
C LYS A 251 -2.99 0.15 13.50
N ILE A 252 -3.38 0.70 12.35
CA ILE A 252 -3.38 2.15 12.08
C ILE A 252 -4.35 2.87 13.02
N ILE A 253 -5.57 2.38 13.18
CA ILE A 253 -6.56 2.96 14.08
C ILE A 253 -6.11 2.88 15.54
N ASN A 254 -5.55 1.76 15.98
CA ASN A 254 -5.01 1.59 17.32
C ASN A 254 -3.83 2.54 17.58
N ASN A 255 -2.91 2.70 16.62
CA ASN A 255 -1.83 3.67 16.71
C ASN A 255 -2.37 5.11 16.77
N THR A 256 -3.42 5.43 16.00
CA THR A 256 -4.11 6.72 16.07
C THR A 256 -4.66 6.99 17.46
N TYR A 257 -5.44 6.06 18.03
CA TYR A 257 -5.96 6.21 19.38
C TYR A 257 -4.86 6.32 20.43
N SER A 258 -3.81 5.52 20.35
CA SER A 258 -2.67 5.59 21.27
C SER A 258 -2.00 6.96 21.22
N THR A 259 -1.84 7.54 20.04
CA THR A 259 -1.23 8.86 19.87
C THR A 259 -2.15 9.98 20.40
N ILE A 260 -3.42 10.01 20.00
CA ILE A 260 -4.34 11.09 20.41
C ILE A 260 -4.67 11.07 21.90
N ASN A 261 -4.60 9.88 22.53
CA ASN A 261 -4.82 9.69 23.96
C ASN A 261 -3.53 9.81 24.78
N GLY A 262 -2.40 10.06 24.16
CA GLY A 262 -1.12 10.25 24.84
C GLY A 262 -0.57 9.00 25.54
N VAL A 263 -0.83 7.81 24.99
CA VAL A 263 -0.46 6.54 25.63
C VAL A 263 1.02 6.23 25.37
N ASN A 264 1.82 6.07 26.44
CA ASN A 264 3.22 5.64 26.43
C ASN A 264 4.08 6.39 25.39
N GLU A 265 4.88 5.63 24.62
CA GLU A 265 5.77 6.15 23.56
C GLU A 265 4.99 6.72 22.35
N ALA A 266 3.70 6.40 22.21
CA ALA A 266 2.90 6.87 21.08
C ALA A 266 2.53 8.37 21.19
N LYS A 267 2.60 8.98 22.38
CA LYS A 267 2.12 10.35 22.66
C LYS A 267 2.74 11.44 21.79
N ASN A 268 3.98 11.25 21.36
CA ASN A 268 4.74 12.23 20.58
C ASN A 268 4.81 11.87 19.09
N LYS A 269 4.32 10.69 18.67
CA LYS A 269 4.39 10.26 17.27
C LYS A 269 3.65 11.25 16.38
N LYS A 270 4.30 11.58 15.26
CA LYS A 270 3.79 12.46 14.20
C LYS A 270 3.60 11.73 12.89
N ILE A 271 4.36 10.64 12.68
CA ILE A 271 4.29 9.85 11.47
C ILE A 271 4.52 8.37 11.75
N TYR A 272 3.70 7.52 11.10
CA TYR A 272 3.87 6.09 11.02
C TYR A 272 4.06 5.66 9.57
N LEU A 273 5.09 4.87 9.30
CA LEU A 273 5.43 4.37 7.97
C LEU A 273 5.23 2.85 7.91
N TYR A 274 4.58 2.37 6.85
CA TYR A 274 4.29 0.96 6.61
C TYR A 274 4.77 0.58 5.21
N SER A 275 5.93 -0.08 5.12
CA SER A 275 6.52 -0.51 3.84
C SER A 275 6.03 -1.90 3.47
N GLY A 276 5.24 -1.98 2.41
CA GLY A 276 4.57 -3.19 1.97
C GLY A 276 4.61 -3.41 0.46
N HIS A 277 3.50 -3.90 -0.07
CA HIS A 277 3.34 -4.42 -1.42
C HIS A 277 2.15 -3.74 -2.13
N ASP A 278 2.02 -4.01 -3.45
CA ASP A 278 0.87 -3.61 -4.26
C ASP A 278 -0.46 -4.08 -3.65
N GLU A 279 -0.51 -5.32 -3.16
CA GLU A 279 -1.70 -5.88 -2.50
C GLU A 279 -2.15 -5.06 -1.29
N ASN A 280 -1.24 -4.46 -0.53
CA ASN A 280 -1.60 -3.66 0.65
C ASN A 280 -2.25 -2.34 0.25
N VAL A 281 -1.74 -1.67 -0.79
CA VAL A 281 -2.33 -0.43 -1.34
C VAL A 281 -3.70 -0.75 -1.96
N ALA A 282 -3.77 -1.75 -2.84
CA ALA A 282 -5.00 -2.19 -3.49
C ALA A 282 -6.08 -2.59 -2.48
N ALA A 283 -5.70 -3.34 -1.42
CA ALA A 283 -6.63 -3.81 -0.40
C ALA A 283 -7.27 -2.65 0.40
N ILE A 284 -6.51 -1.60 0.71
CA ILE A 284 -7.07 -0.42 1.39
C ILE A 284 -8.03 0.33 0.46
N LEU A 285 -7.69 0.50 -0.82
CA LEU A 285 -8.60 1.11 -1.80
C LEU A 285 -9.88 0.27 -1.97
N TYR A 286 -9.74 -1.06 -2.04
CA TYR A 286 -10.89 -1.98 -2.13
C TYR A 286 -11.75 -1.94 -0.86
N PHE A 287 -11.14 -1.87 0.30
CA PHE A 287 -11.84 -1.72 1.58
C PHE A 287 -12.70 -0.45 1.63
N LEU A 288 -12.21 0.64 1.02
CA LEU A 288 -12.90 1.93 0.92
C LEU A 288 -13.83 2.02 -0.30
N ASP A 289 -14.08 0.91 -1.02
CA ASP A 289 -14.88 0.87 -2.26
C ASP A 289 -14.41 1.87 -3.33
N ASN A 290 -13.10 2.17 -3.36
CA ASN A 290 -12.45 3.07 -4.31
C ASN A 290 -11.43 2.36 -5.23
N PHE A 291 -11.41 1.04 -5.23
CA PHE A 291 -10.48 0.28 -6.06
C PHE A 291 -11.05 0.10 -7.47
N ILE A 292 -10.43 0.70 -8.45
CA ILE A 292 -10.56 0.35 -9.87
C ILE A 292 -9.48 -0.70 -10.15
N ALA A 293 -9.82 -1.79 -10.85
CA ALA A 293 -8.87 -2.88 -11.07
C ALA A 293 -7.61 -2.38 -11.80
N HIS A 294 -6.50 -2.40 -11.11
CA HIS A 294 -5.15 -2.10 -11.59
C HIS A 294 -4.13 -2.73 -10.65
N ILE A 295 -2.89 -2.88 -11.09
CA ILE A 295 -1.78 -3.23 -10.21
C ILE A 295 -1.12 -1.92 -9.76
N PRO A 296 -1.24 -1.51 -8.49
CA PRO A 296 -0.60 -0.29 -8.00
C PRO A 296 0.89 -0.22 -8.37
N ASN A 297 1.34 0.87 -8.94
CA ASN A 297 2.71 1.05 -9.42
C ASN A 297 3.76 0.99 -8.30
N TYR A 298 5.03 0.79 -8.64
CA TYR A 298 6.13 0.91 -7.68
C TYR A 298 6.14 2.31 -7.04
N GLY A 299 6.20 2.38 -5.72
CA GLY A 299 6.08 3.63 -4.96
C GLY A 299 4.65 4.12 -4.75
N ALA A 300 3.62 3.45 -5.31
CA ALA A 300 2.22 3.76 -5.01
C ALA A 300 1.98 3.77 -3.49
N HIS A 301 1.21 4.75 -3.02
CA HIS A 301 1.04 4.93 -1.59
C HIS A 301 -0.32 5.50 -1.20
N ILE A 302 -0.73 5.19 0.02
CA ILE A 302 -1.88 5.79 0.70
C ILE A 302 -1.36 6.56 1.91
N ILE A 303 -1.82 7.80 2.03
CA ILE A 303 -1.57 8.65 3.19
C ILE A 303 -2.88 8.82 3.94
N ILE A 304 -2.85 8.61 5.25
CA ILE A 304 -3.98 8.87 6.14
C ILE A 304 -3.58 10.02 7.05
N GLU A 305 -4.17 11.19 6.80
CA GLU A 305 -4.01 12.38 7.63
C GLU A 305 -5.04 12.35 8.75
N VAL A 306 -4.60 12.55 10.00
CA VAL A 306 -5.46 12.70 11.17
C VAL A 306 -5.53 14.17 11.55
N HIS A 307 -6.67 14.78 11.34
CA HIS A 307 -6.92 16.18 11.64
C HIS A 307 -7.75 16.34 12.91
N LYS A 308 -7.60 17.49 13.60
CA LYS A 308 -8.44 17.86 14.74
C LYS A 308 -9.12 19.21 14.46
N PHE A 309 -10.46 19.19 14.40
CA PHE A 309 -11.30 20.38 14.25
C PHE A 309 -12.26 20.47 15.44
N SER A 310 -12.26 21.59 16.14
CA SER A 310 -13.17 21.84 17.27
C SER A 310 -13.26 20.67 18.27
N GLY A 311 -12.12 20.04 18.58
CA GLY A 311 -12.03 18.93 19.51
C GLY A 311 -12.29 17.53 18.93
N ILE A 312 -12.82 17.44 17.70
CA ILE A 312 -13.15 16.17 17.03
C ILE A 312 -12.01 15.79 16.09
N TYR A 313 -11.64 14.50 16.06
CA TYR A 313 -10.65 13.96 15.13
C TYR A 313 -11.30 13.42 13.86
N PHE A 314 -10.65 13.68 12.72
CA PHE A 314 -11.09 13.27 11.40
C PHE A 314 -9.97 12.53 10.68
N LEU A 315 -10.33 11.53 9.91
CA LEU A 315 -9.46 10.84 8.97
C LEU A 315 -9.67 11.40 7.57
N LYS A 316 -8.57 11.62 6.85
CA LYS A 316 -8.57 11.94 5.43
C LYS A 316 -7.61 11.00 4.73
N PHE A 317 -8.10 10.25 3.75
CA PHE A 317 -7.30 9.35 2.95
C PHE A 317 -6.89 10.03 1.66
N LEU A 318 -5.63 9.88 1.29
CA LEU A 318 -5.05 10.35 0.04
C LEU A 318 -4.39 9.17 -0.65
N HIS A 319 -4.52 9.07 -1.96
CA HIS A 319 -3.89 8.04 -2.78
C HIS A 319 -3.07 8.65 -3.91
N ASN A 320 -1.90 8.09 -4.17
CA ASN A 320 -1.09 8.35 -5.35
C ASN A 320 -0.58 7.01 -5.90
N ASP A 321 -0.84 6.77 -7.17
CA ASP A 321 -0.35 5.57 -7.86
C ASP A 321 1.06 5.76 -8.45
N TYR A 322 1.74 6.83 -8.05
CA TYR A 322 3.09 7.20 -8.49
C TYR A 322 3.21 7.40 -10.02
N ASP A 323 2.10 7.81 -10.66
CA ASP A 323 2.09 8.20 -12.06
C ASP A 323 2.39 9.69 -12.20
N ASN A 324 3.47 10.02 -12.94
CA ASN A 324 3.81 11.39 -13.38
C ASN A 324 3.93 12.45 -12.26
N ASP A 325 4.46 12.10 -11.09
CA ASP A 325 4.73 13.03 -9.96
C ASP A 325 3.50 13.85 -9.48
N LEU A 326 2.30 13.34 -9.70
CA LEU A 326 1.07 14.00 -9.27
C LEU A 326 0.95 13.98 -7.74
N GLU A 327 0.41 15.09 -7.18
CA GLU A 327 0.05 15.14 -5.77
C GLU A 327 -1.01 14.06 -5.44
N PRO A 328 -0.91 13.39 -4.26
CA PRO A 328 -1.90 12.41 -3.84
C PRO A 328 -3.31 13.00 -3.82
N GLN A 329 -4.25 12.27 -4.43
CA GLN A 329 -5.63 12.69 -4.55
C GLN A 329 -6.48 12.20 -3.36
N PRO A 330 -7.45 13.01 -2.90
CA PRO A 330 -8.32 12.58 -1.81
C PRO A 330 -9.21 11.41 -2.22
N VAL A 331 -9.27 10.41 -1.33
CA VAL A 331 -10.15 9.24 -1.45
C VAL A 331 -11.41 9.51 -0.63
N SER A 332 -12.57 9.41 -1.26
CA SER A 332 -13.86 9.56 -0.56
C SER A 332 -14.20 8.28 0.19
N ILE A 333 -14.47 8.39 1.48
CA ILE A 333 -14.90 7.27 2.31
C ILE A 333 -16.42 7.07 2.13
N PRO A 334 -16.90 5.90 1.75
CA PRO A 334 -18.33 5.64 1.58
C PRO A 334 -19.15 6.05 2.81
N ASN A 335 -20.25 6.74 2.59
CA ASN A 335 -21.14 7.27 3.63
C ASN A 335 -20.50 8.24 4.64
N CYS A 336 -19.29 8.76 4.35
CA CYS A 336 -18.59 9.65 5.26
C CYS A 336 -17.91 10.85 4.56
N GLY A 337 -17.53 10.70 3.30
CA GLY A 337 -16.90 11.75 2.52
C GLY A 337 -15.37 11.82 2.70
N ILE A 338 -14.76 12.96 2.35
CA ILE A 338 -13.29 13.15 2.34
C ILE A 338 -12.73 13.31 3.77
N TYR A 339 -13.42 14.03 4.62
CA TYR A 339 -13.08 14.19 6.05
C TYR A 339 -14.08 13.39 6.88
N CYS A 340 -13.70 12.21 7.30
CA CYS A 340 -14.54 11.32 8.08
C CYS A 340 -14.21 11.42 9.57
N PRO A 341 -15.16 11.75 10.46
CA PRO A 341 -14.90 11.67 11.89
C PRO A 341 -14.41 10.28 12.29
N LEU A 342 -13.33 10.20 13.08
CA LEU A 342 -12.69 8.95 13.49
C LEU A 342 -13.71 7.95 14.07
N GLU A 343 -14.57 8.41 14.97
CA GLU A 343 -15.59 7.57 15.60
C GLU A 343 -16.67 7.08 14.61
N VAL A 344 -16.95 7.86 13.57
CA VAL A 344 -17.86 7.46 12.48
C VAL A 344 -17.19 6.38 11.63
N PHE A 345 -15.91 6.57 11.27
CA PHE A 345 -15.14 5.57 10.53
C PHE A 345 -15.09 4.23 11.27
N VAL A 346 -14.72 4.25 12.55
CA VAL A 346 -14.66 3.04 13.38
C VAL A 346 -16.01 2.33 13.45
N ARG A 347 -17.11 3.07 13.55
CA ARG A 347 -18.46 2.50 13.57
C ARG A 347 -18.89 1.92 12.21
N LEU A 348 -18.58 2.62 11.10
CA LEU A 348 -18.90 2.14 9.74
C LEU A 348 -18.19 0.82 9.42
N TYR A 349 -16.97 0.66 9.90
CA TYR A 349 -16.14 -0.51 9.64
C TYR A 349 -15.94 -1.42 10.87
N ALA A 350 -16.83 -1.32 11.87
CA ALA A 350 -16.69 -2.03 13.13
C ALA A 350 -16.45 -3.54 12.96
N LYS A 351 -17.18 -4.19 12.04
CA LYS A 351 -17.00 -5.61 11.75
C LYS A 351 -15.59 -5.93 11.22
N GLN A 352 -15.05 -5.11 10.34
CA GLN A 352 -13.74 -5.31 9.71
C GLN A 352 -12.59 -4.92 10.64
N LEU A 353 -12.84 -4.02 11.57
CA LEU A 353 -11.84 -3.54 12.53
C LEU A 353 -11.83 -4.36 13.83
N ASP A 354 -12.80 -5.22 14.03
CA ASP A 354 -12.84 -6.10 15.20
C ASP A 354 -11.76 -7.19 15.10
N PRO A 355 -10.77 -7.21 16.00
CA PRO A 355 -9.71 -8.22 15.97
C PRO A 355 -10.24 -9.66 16.12
N SER A 356 -11.36 -9.87 16.83
CA SER A 356 -11.96 -11.20 16.99
C SER A 356 -12.45 -11.73 15.65
N ASN A 357 -13.15 -10.91 14.88
CA ASN A 357 -13.63 -11.27 13.54
C ASN A 357 -12.49 -11.59 12.55
N SER A 358 -11.42 -10.79 12.57
CA SER A 358 -10.24 -11.07 11.75
C SER A 358 -9.53 -12.36 12.18
N ASN A 359 -9.46 -12.65 13.48
CA ASN A 359 -8.88 -13.89 14.00
C ASN A 359 -9.76 -15.10 13.65
N ASP A 360 -11.08 -15.01 13.78
CA ASP A 360 -12.02 -16.08 13.41
C ASP A 360 -11.91 -16.39 11.91
N LEU A 361 -11.87 -15.38 11.04
CA LEU A 361 -11.65 -15.56 9.61
C LEU A 361 -10.26 -16.14 9.30
N CYS A 362 -9.27 -15.83 10.12
CA CYS A 362 -7.90 -16.32 9.96
C CYS A 362 -7.79 -17.80 10.31
N THR A 363 -8.47 -18.26 11.34
CA THR A 363 -8.38 -19.66 11.83
C THR A 363 -9.36 -20.59 11.13
N GLY A 364 -10.53 -20.13 10.72
CA GLY A 364 -11.58 -20.89 10.02
C GLY A 364 -12.61 -21.46 10.93
#